data_6dd002d042e60b817997e20079870f6f
#
_entry.id   6dd002d042e60b817997e20079870f6f
#
_cell.length_a   1.000
_cell.length_b   1.000
_cell.length_c   1.000
_cell.angle_alpha   90.00
_cell.angle_beta   90.00
_cell.angle_gamma   90.00
#
_symmetry.space_group_name_H-M   'P 1'
#
loop_
_entity.id
_entity.type
_entity.pdbx_description
1 polymer ?
#
loop_
_entity_poly.entity_id
_entity_poly.type
_entity_poly.pdbx_seq_one_letter_code
_entity_poly.pdbx_strand_id
1 'polypeptide(L)'
;MSLFKPLAGIVIVLSLVFTQGCVVARGTIGEPLQEDSISAIKKGTTNMADVVSLIGAPDRIVRGNDRDIFHYYYYDGKSPAMLLLLLNFIRMDIKSDNLYVFFNRDGIAEEVVYGKRTGRTQFRLWPFGD
;
A
#
# COMPACT_ATOMS: atom_id res chain seq x y z
N MET A 1 -47.10 -10.24 -32.15
CA MET A 1 -45.67 -10.46 -32.57
C MET A 1 -44.83 -9.20 -32.62
N SER A 2 -45.37 -8.01 -32.74
CA SER A 2 -44.57 -6.76 -32.76
C SER A 2 -44.13 -6.24 -31.37
N LEU A 3 -44.82 -6.61 -30.32
CA LEU A 3 -44.51 -6.22 -28.92
C LEU A 3 -43.36 -7.02 -28.30
N PHE A 4 -43.05 -8.21 -28.83
CA PHE A 4 -41.95 -9.05 -28.30
C PHE A 4 -40.53 -8.49 -28.59
N LYS A 5 -40.35 -7.77 -29.68
CA LYS A 5 -39.06 -7.15 -30.04
C LYS A 5 -38.65 -6.03 -29.10
N PRO A 6 -39.53 -5.06 -28.73
CA PRO A 6 -39.16 -4.03 -27.77
C PRO A 6 -38.98 -4.60 -26.35
N LEU A 7 -39.76 -5.64 -25.97
CA LEU A 7 -39.64 -6.28 -24.66
C LEU A 7 -38.29 -7.00 -24.48
N ALA A 8 -37.86 -7.70 -25.51
CA ALA A 8 -36.53 -8.35 -25.50
C ALA A 8 -35.37 -7.32 -25.39
N GLY A 9 -35.52 -6.19 -26.08
CA GLY A 9 -34.54 -5.09 -25.97
C GLY A 9 -34.47 -4.49 -24.56
N ILE A 10 -35.62 -4.30 -23.92
CA ILE A 10 -35.69 -3.77 -22.54
C ILE A 10 -35.08 -4.75 -21.55
N VAL A 11 -35.35 -6.06 -21.69
CA VAL A 11 -34.80 -7.09 -20.83
C VAL A 11 -33.25 -7.16 -20.96
N ILE A 12 -32.73 -7.05 -22.18
CA ILE A 12 -31.29 -7.03 -22.43
C ILE A 12 -30.63 -5.80 -21.79
N VAL A 13 -31.21 -4.62 -21.96
CA VAL A 13 -30.73 -3.38 -21.36
C VAL A 13 -30.78 -3.45 -19.83
N LEU A 14 -31.87 -3.98 -19.27
CA LEU A 14 -32.01 -4.17 -17.83
C LEU A 14 -30.97 -5.16 -17.29
N SER A 15 -30.73 -6.26 -18.00
CA SER A 15 -29.71 -7.26 -17.65
C SER A 15 -28.29 -6.66 -17.65
N LEU A 16 -27.97 -5.81 -18.62
CA LEU A 16 -26.69 -5.10 -18.69
C LEU A 16 -26.50 -4.10 -17.54
N VAL A 17 -27.56 -3.50 -17.05
CA VAL A 17 -27.49 -2.58 -15.88
C VAL A 17 -27.23 -3.35 -14.57
N PHE A 18 -27.74 -4.58 -14.44
CA PHE A 18 -27.53 -5.40 -13.25
C PHE A 18 -26.19 -6.14 -13.20
N THR A 19 -25.43 -6.20 -14.29
CA THR A 19 -24.08 -6.79 -14.31
C THR A 19 -22.97 -5.84 -13.82
N GLN A 20 -23.34 -4.68 -13.29
CA GLN A 20 -22.39 -3.72 -12.74
C GLN A 20 -21.83 -4.22 -11.41
N GLY A 21 -20.53 -4.40 -11.33
CA GLY A 21 -19.84 -4.93 -10.16
C GLY A 21 -19.12 -3.84 -9.35
N CYS A 22 -19.30 -3.88 -8.04
CA CYS A 22 -18.40 -3.18 -7.11
C CYS A 22 -17.22 -4.12 -6.81
N VAL A 23 -16.01 -3.68 -7.09
CA VAL A 23 -14.78 -4.41 -6.73
C VAL A 23 -14.08 -3.65 -5.63
N VAL A 24 -13.84 -4.32 -4.50
CA VAL A 24 -13.00 -3.81 -3.42
C VAL A 24 -11.73 -4.65 -3.43
N ALA A 25 -10.64 -4.03 -3.84
CA ALA A 25 -9.32 -4.65 -3.78
C ALA A 25 -8.56 -4.11 -2.57
N ARG A 26 -7.95 -5.01 -1.80
CA ARG A 26 -7.00 -4.69 -0.73
C ARG A 26 -5.73 -5.48 -0.98
N GLY A 27 -4.60 -4.78 -0.96
CA GLY A 27 -3.28 -5.39 -1.08
C GLY A 27 -2.34 -4.83 -0.03
N THR A 28 -1.49 -5.70 0.52
CA THR A 28 -0.42 -5.32 1.42
C THR A 28 0.92 -5.75 0.82
N ILE A 29 1.96 -4.94 1.00
CA ILE A 29 3.33 -5.25 0.60
C ILE A 29 4.22 -5.02 1.81
N GLY A 30 5.08 -5.99 2.13
CA GLY A 30 5.91 -5.98 3.34
C GLY A 30 5.15 -6.47 4.58
N GLU A 31 5.84 -6.46 5.70
CA GLU A 31 5.27 -6.83 7.00
C GLU A 31 4.97 -5.58 7.83
N PRO A 32 3.86 -5.57 8.61
CA PRO A 32 3.52 -4.44 9.45
C PRO A 32 4.63 -4.13 10.45
N LEU A 33 5.10 -2.89 10.46
CA LEU A 33 6.13 -2.45 11.39
C LEU A 33 5.50 -2.17 12.76
N GLN A 34 5.95 -2.91 13.78
CA GLN A 34 5.47 -2.74 15.15
C GLN A 34 6.27 -1.66 15.87
N GLU A 35 5.60 -0.65 16.42
CA GLU A 35 6.25 0.46 17.10
C GLU A 35 7.03 0.02 18.34
N ASP A 36 6.56 -1.02 19.04
CA ASP A 36 7.27 -1.58 20.20
C ASP A 36 8.63 -2.16 19.80
N SER A 37 8.68 -2.89 18.67
CA SER A 37 9.94 -3.44 18.15
C SER A 37 10.89 -2.33 17.70
N ILE A 38 10.37 -1.26 17.08
CA ILE A 38 11.16 -0.11 16.66
C ILE A 38 11.74 0.63 17.87
N SER A 39 10.93 0.83 18.90
CA SER A 39 11.34 1.52 20.14
C SER A 39 12.37 0.74 20.95
N ALA A 40 12.43 -0.59 20.76
CA ALA A 40 13.42 -1.44 21.39
C ALA A 40 14.84 -1.26 20.80
N ILE A 41 14.96 -0.66 19.62
CA ILE A 41 16.28 -0.37 19.01
C ILE A 41 16.92 0.80 19.77
N LYS A 42 18.02 0.52 20.46
CA LYS A 42 18.78 1.51 21.22
C LYS A 42 19.98 1.98 20.42
N LYS A 43 20.03 3.29 20.14
CA LYS A 43 21.19 3.92 19.49
C LYS A 43 22.44 3.73 20.31
N GLY A 44 23.53 3.39 19.66
CA GLY A 44 24.83 3.16 20.28
C GLY A 44 25.02 1.80 20.95
N THR A 45 23.99 0.94 20.96
CA THR A 45 24.06 -0.38 21.65
C THR A 45 23.56 -1.51 20.77
N THR A 46 22.43 -1.34 20.07
CA THR A 46 21.81 -2.39 19.26
C THR A 46 22.62 -2.64 17.99
N ASN A 47 23.00 -3.88 17.74
CA ASN A 47 23.73 -4.26 16.54
C ASN A 47 22.78 -4.72 15.41
N MET A 48 23.34 -4.98 14.21
CA MET A 48 22.57 -5.44 13.05
C MET A 48 21.78 -6.72 13.30
N ALA A 49 22.40 -7.71 13.99
CA ALA A 49 21.76 -8.99 14.28
C ALA A 49 20.59 -8.82 15.25
N ASP A 50 20.72 -7.93 16.23
CA ASP A 50 19.65 -7.60 17.17
C ASP A 50 18.48 -6.93 16.45
N VAL A 51 18.75 -6.01 15.50
CA VAL A 51 17.69 -5.38 14.70
C VAL A 51 16.93 -6.41 13.85
N VAL A 52 17.66 -7.35 13.21
CA VAL A 52 17.02 -8.45 12.46
C VAL A 52 16.19 -9.35 13.37
N SER A 53 16.63 -9.58 14.61
CA SER A 53 15.87 -10.38 15.59
C SER A 53 14.60 -9.67 16.06
N LEU A 54 14.61 -8.34 16.15
CA LEU A 54 13.49 -7.53 16.63
C LEU A 54 12.43 -7.28 15.55
N ILE A 55 12.87 -7.04 14.32
CA ILE A 55 11.99 -6.57 13.23
C ILE A 55 11.86 -7.62 12.12
N GLY A 56 12.87 -8.45 11.94
CA GLY A 56 12.98 -9.37 10.81
C GLY A 56 14.05 -8.93 9.82
N ALA A 57 14.13 -9.63 8.69
CA ALA A 57 15.05 -9.29 7.62
C ALA A 57 14.66 -7.96 6.96
N PRO A 58 15.61 -7.06 6.66
CA PRO A 58 15.33 -5.83 5.97
C PRO A 58 14.89 -6.09 4.52
N ASP A 59 13.96 -5.27 4.04
CA ASP A 59 13.51 -5.32 2.64
C ASP A 59 14.61 -4.86 1.68
N ARG A 60 15.45 -3.94 2.15
CA ARG A 60 16.60 -3.43 1.38
C ARG A 60 17.75 -3.11 2.30
N ILE A 61 18.96 -3.45 1.83
CA ILE A 61 20.22 -3.05 2.46
C ILE A 61 20.96 -2.11 1.50
N VAL A 62 21.25 -0.91 1.98
CA VAL A 62 22.08 0.06 1.25
C VAL A 62 23.44 0.11 1.95
N ARG A 63 24.48 -0.28 1.24
CA ARG A 63 25.86 -0.23 1.74
C ARG A 63 26.55 1.02 1.28
N GLY A 64 26.97 1.84 2.21
CA GLY A 64 27.80 3.02 1.97
C GLY A 64 29.25 2.80 2.37
N ASN A 65 30.12 3.77 2.09
CA ASN A 65 31.52 3.68 2.49
C ASN A 65 31.73 3.70 4.01
N ASP A 66 30.84 4.39 4.72
CA ASP A 66 30.94 4.63 6.16
C ASP A 66 29.74 4.14 6.96
N ARG A 67 28.64 3.78 6.29
CA ARG A 67 27.37 3.42 6.93
C ARG A 67 26.65 2.36 6.14
N ASP A 68 26.08 1.41 6.83
CA ASP A 68 25.09 0.50 6.28
C ASP A 68 23.69 0.95 6.73
N ILE A 69 22.73 0.83 5.83
CA ILE A 69 21.34 1.27 6.07
C ILE A 69 20.43 0.09 5.83
N PHE A 70 19.68 -0.30 6.85
CA PHE A 70 18.57 -1.23 6.69
C PHE A 70 17.30 -0.44 6.45
N HIS A 71 16.61 -0.76 5.38
CA HIS A 71 15.35 -0.16 5.01
C HIS A 71 14.24 -1.21 5.07
N TYR A 72 13.23 -0.92 5.86
CA TYR A 72 12.00 -1.68 5.98
C TYR A 72 10.85 -0.82 5.48
N TYR A 73 9.92 -1.43 4.77
CA TYR A 73 8.74 -0.72 4.30
C TYR A 73 7.49 -1.59 4.40
N TYR A 74 6.38 -0.95 4.66
CA TYR A 74 5.07 -1.56 4.67
C TYR A 74 4.09 -0.69 3.90
N TYR A 75 3.35 -1.29 2.99
CA TYR A 75 2.29 -0.63 2.24
C TYR A 75 0.97 -1.35 2.46
N ASP A 76 -0.07 -0.62 2.87
CA ASP A 76 -1.45 -1.10 2.93
C ASP A 76 -2.28 -0.24 1.98
N GLY A 77 -2.69 -0.84 0.87
CA GLY A 77 -3.50 -0.21 -0.15
C GLY A 77 -4.93 -0.74 -0.12
N LYS A 78 -5.91 0.16 -0.03
CA LYS A 78 -7.33 -0.13 -0.20
C LYS A 78 -7.84 0.63 -1.41
N SER A 79 -8.43 -0.11 -2.35
CA SER A 79 -8.99 0.48 -3.56
C SER A 79 -10.42 -0.01 -3.73
N PRO A 80 -11.42 0.73 -3.24
CA PRO A 80 -12.79 0.52 -3.67
C PRO A 80 -12.91 1.04 -5.11
N ALA A 81 -13.21 0.15 -6.03
CA ALA A 81 -13.49 0.48 -7.41
C ALA A 81 -14.94 0.14 -7.74
N MET A 82 -15.68 1.09 -8.27
CA MET A 82 -17.01 0.88 -8.81
C MET A 82 -16.92 0.99 -10.32
N LEU A 83 -17.06 -0.14 -11.00
CA LEU A 83 -17.08 -0.21 -12.45
C LEU A 83 -18.54 -0.14 -12.93
N LEU A 84 -18.96 1.02 -13.39
CA LEU A 84 -20.21 1.23 -14.09
C LEU A 84 -19.91 1.35 -15.59
N LEU A 85 -20.83 0.88 -16.44
CA LEU A 85 -20.66 0.86 -17.89
C LEU A 85 -20.30 2.24 -18.47
N LEU A 86 -20.75 3.32 -17.82
CA LEU A 86 -20.55 4.71 -18.24
C LEU A 86 -19.74 5.55 -17.25
N LEU A 87 -19.55 5.07 -16.01
CA LEU A 87 -18.89 5.82 -14.95
C LEU A 87 -17.96 4.90 -14.17
N ASN A 88 -16.68 5.19 -14.18
CA ASN A 88 -15.67 4.47 -13.41
C ASN A 88 -15.17 5.34 -12.26
N PHE A 89 -15.42 4.90 -11.02
CA PHE A 89 -14.91 5.54 -9.82
C PHE A 89 -13.82 4.67 -9.23
N ILE A 90 -12.61 5.21 -9.14
CA ILE A 90 -11.47 4.54 -8.49
C ILE A 90 -10.94 5.46 -7.41
N ARG A 91 -10.97 4.98 -6.17
CA ARG A 91 -10.32 5.63 -5.05
C ARG A 91 -9.21 4.71 -4.54
N MET A 92 -8.02 5.24 -4.40
CA MET A 92 -6.89 4.53 -3.84
C MET A 92 -6.45 5.24 -2.56
N ASP A 93 -6.60 4.56 -1.43
CA ASP A 93 -6.04 4.99 -0.16
C ASP A 93 -4.80 4.13 0.11
N ILE A 94 -3.61 4.74 0.07
CA ILE A 94 -2.34 4.06 0.30
C ILE A 94 -1.75 4.60 1.60
N LYS A 95 -1.51 3.69 2.55
CA LYS A 95 -0.70 3.96 3.73
C LYS A 95 0.68 3.36 3.52
N SER A 96 1.71 4.11 3.84
CA SER A 96 3.08 3.61 3.77
C SER A 96 3.81 3.94 5.07
N ASP A 97 4.41 2.91 5.64
CA ASP A 97 5.31 3.04 6.78
C ASP A 97 6.72 2.73 6.28
N ASN A 98 7.67 3.56 6.62
CA ASN A 98 9.07 3.39 6.24
C ASN A 98 9.94 3.52 7.48
N LEU A 99 10.86 2.58 7.65
CA LEU A 99 11.84 2.59 8.71
C LEU A 99 13.24 2.47 8.11
N TYR A 100 14.11 3.37 8.50
CA TYR A 100 15.53 3.35 8.17
C TYR A 100 16.35 3.23 9.44
N VAL A 101 17.21 2.22 9.50
CA VAL A 101 18.16 2.05 10.60
C VAL A 101 19.56 2.22 10.01
N PHE A 102 20.29 3.21 10.49
CA PHE A 102 21.64 3.53 10.07
C PHE A 102 22.62 2.91 11.04
N PHE A 103 23.59 2.19 10.51
CA PHE A 103 24.65 1.54 11.28
C PHE A 103 25.99 2.18 10.99
N ASN A 104 26.82 2.28 12.02
CA ASN A 104 28.22 2.68 11.86
C ASN A 104 29.07 1.54 11.30
N ARG A 105 30.38 1.77 11.14
CA ARG A 105 31.33 0.77 10.64
C ARG A 105 31.44 -0.48 11.52
N ASP A 106 31.12 -0.36 12.81
CA ASP A 106 31.14 -1.47 13.78
C ASP A 106 29.81 -2.26 13.77
N GLY A 107 28.85 -1.87 12.92
CA GLY A 107 27.53 -2.50 12.83
C GLY A 107 26.58 -2.15 13.97
N ILE A 108 26.81 -1.05 14.66
CA ILE A 108 25.95 -0.54 15.74
C ILE A 108 25.02 0.53 15.23
N ALA A 109 23.75 0.47 15.62
CA ALA A 109 22.73 1.43 15.22
C ALA A 109 23.04 2.83 15.76
N GLU A 110 23.25 3.80 14.87
CA GLU A 110 23.48 5.22 15.21
C GLU A 110 22.21 6.04 15.12
N GLU A 111 21.37 5.75 14.13
CA GLU A 111 20.17 6.53 13.88
C GLU A 111 19.01 5.62 13.42
N VAL A 112 17.83 5.96 13.89
CA VAL A 112 16.58 5.28 13.53
C VAL A 112 15.58 6.33 13.08
N VAL A 113 15.14 6.22 11.82
CA VAL A 113 14.17 7.13 11.24
C VAL A 113 12.93 6.34 10.85
N TYR A 114 11.81 6.64 11.50
CA TYR A 114 10.53 6.01 11.24
C TYR A 114 9.52 7.05 10.77
N GLY A 115 8.87 6.79 9.67
CA GLY A 115 7.87 7.67 9.08
C GLY A 115 6.63 6.93 8.62
N LYS A 116 5.46 7.43 9.03
CA LYS A 116 4.15 7.00 8.54
C LYS A 116 3.64 8.00 7.52
N ARG A 117 3.23 7.52 6.37
CA ARG A 117 2.62 8.34 5.32
C ARG A 117 1.24 7.83 5.00
N THR A 118 0.25 8.72 5.02
CA THR A 118 -1.09 8.42 4.53
C THR A 118 -1.32 9.26 3.29
N GLY A 119 -1.25 8.63 2.12
CA GLY A 119 -1.58 9.26 0.85
C GLY A 119 -3.07 9.09 0.56
N ARG A 120 -3.78 10.18 0.37
CA ARG A 120 -5.13 10.17 -0.20
C ARG A 120 -5.03 10.54 -1.66
N THR A 121 -5.38 9.61 -2.54
CA THR A 121 -5.46 9.90 -3.97
C THR A 121 -6.85 10.39 -4.31
N GLN A 122 -6.91 11.46 -5.10
CA GLN A 122 -8.15 12.11 -5.47
C GLN A 122 -8.97 11.27 -6.45
N PHE A 123 -10.31 11.44 -6.39
CA PHE A 123 -11.26 10.90 -7.36
C PHE A 123 -10.88 11.30 -8.78
N ARG A 124 -10.79 10.33 -9.67
CA ARG A 124 -10.86 10.57 -11.11
C ARG A 124 -12.17 10.05 -11.64
N LEU A 125 -12.98 10.94 -12.17
CA LEU A 125 -14.18 10.66 -12.94
C LEU A 125 -13.73 10.54 -14.41
N TRP A 126 -13.71 9.33 -14.95
CA TRP A 126 -13.61 9.18 -16.39
C TRP A 126 -15.03 9.19 -16.98
N PRO A 127 -15.37 9.98 -18.04
CA PRO A 127 -14.44 10.64 -18.98
C PRO A 127 -14.15 12.13 -18.70
N PHE A 128 -14.43 12.68 -17.53
CA PHE A 128 -14.40 14.13 -17.25
C PHE A 128 -13.18 14.63 -16.45
N GLY A 129 -12.16 13.82 -16.29
CA GLY A 129 -10.96 14.21 -15.52
C GLY A 129 -9.70 14.23 -16.39
N ASP A 130 -9.03 15.39 -16.45
CA ASP A 130 -7.65 15.52 -16.91
C ASP A 130 -6.66 14.89 -15.94
#